data_1fa682cb8923311666a978d007d75a65
#
_entry.id   1fa682cb8923311666a978d007d75a65
#
_cell.length_a   1.000
_cell.length_b   1.000
_cell.length_c   1.000
_cell.angle_alpha   90.00
_cell.angle_beta   90.00
_cell.angle_gamma   90.00
#
_symmetry.space_group_name_H-M   'P 1'
#
loop_
_entity.id
_entity.type
_entity.pdbx_description
1 polymer ?
#
loop_
_entity_poly.entity_id
_entity_poly.type
_entity_poly.pdbx_seq_one_letter_code
_entity_poly.pdbx_strand_id
1 'polypeptide(L)'
;MSGYEARFKVWRGDVDGGGLEDFRVEVHDGEVVLDIIHRLQATQAPDLAVRWNCKAGKCGSCSAEINGRPRLLCMTRMSVFSREETITVTPLRAFPVVRDLVTDVGFNYTKAREVPAFVPPADLGPGEYRMMQEDVDRSQEFRKCIECFLCQDTCHVVRDHEENKPAFAGPRFLMRVAELDMHPLDAAGDTGLDRSRAAQDDHGLGYCNITKCCTEVCPEGIKITDNALIPLKERAVDRKYDPLVWLGSKIRRRT
;
A
#
# COMPACT_ATOMS: atom_id res chain seq x y z
N MET A 1 -31.82 -9.49 18.80
CA MET A 1 -30.50 -8.84 18.65
C MET A 1 -30.75 -7.34 18.78
N SER A 2 -30.10 -6.68 19.73
CA SER A 2 -30.32 -5.25 19.98
C SER A 2 -29.55 -4.45 18.92
N GLY A 3 -30.27 -3.90 17.94
CA GLY A 3 -29.74 -2.90 17.03
C GLY A 3 -29.68 -1.51 17.68
N TYR A 4 -28.85 -0.63 17.15
CA TYR A 4 -28.85 0.80 17.48
C TYR A 4 -28.74 1.63 16.21
N GLU A 5 -29.20 2.87 16.24
CA GLU A 5 -29.08 3.78 15.12
C GLU A 5 -27.72 4.51 15.19
N ALA A 6 -26.91 4.40 14.12
CA ALA A 6 -25.66 5.11 13.97
C ALA A 6 -25.78 6.27 12.97
N ARG A 7 -24.95 7.29 13.17
CA ARG A 7 -24.85 8.46 12.29
C ARG A 7 -23.63 8.31 11.38
N PHE A 8 -23.86 8.42 10.08
CA PHE A 8 -22.83 8.39 9.07
C PHE A 8 -22.80 9.68 8.27
N LYS A 9 -21.60 10.12 7.92
CA LYS A 9 -21.35 11.12 6.88
C LYS A 9 -20.56 10.44 5.77
N VAL A 10 -21.20 10.21 4.64
CA VAL A 10 -20.56 9.55 3.50
C VAL A 10 -20.32 10.56 2.39
N TRP A 11 -19.12 10.58 1.86
CA TRP A 11 -18.78 11.47 0.76
C TRP A 11 -19.52 11.02 -0.53
N ARG A 12 -20.20 11.95 -1.18
CA ARG A 12 -20.92 11.77 -2.43
C ARG A 12 -20.46 12.80 -3.45
N GLY A 13 -20.26 12.35 -4.67
CA GLY A 13 -19.82 13.22 -5.77
C GLY A 13 -18.98 12.47 -6.80
N ASP A 14 -18.34 13.22 -7.67
CA ASP A 14 -17.53 12.71 -8.79
C ASP A 14 -16.32 13.61 -9.05
N VAL A 15 -15.81 13.57 -10.29
CA VAL A 15 -14.64 14.36 -10.73
C VAL A 15 -14.87 15.87 -10.66
N ASP A 16 -16.13 16.33 -10.74
CA ASP A 16 -16.48 17.75 -10.73
C ASP A 16 -16.63 18.29 -9.30
N GLY A 17 -16.63 17.41 -8.30
CA GLY A 17 -16.70 17.76 -6.89
C GLY A 17 -17.76 16.98 -6.13
N GLY A 18 -17.85 17.28 -4.83
CA GLY A 18 -18.82 16.60 -3.97
C GLY A 18 -18.73 17.07 -2.54
N GLY A 19 -19.43 16.36 -1.66
CA GLY A 19 -19.51 16.68 -0.24
C GLY A 19 -19.96 15.52 0.62
N LEU A 20 -20.00 15.75 1.91
CA LEU A 20 -20.49 14.78 2.88
C LEU A 20 -22.01 14.87 2.98
N GLU A 21 -22.70 13.75 2.79
CA GLU A 21 -24.12 13.59 3.04
C GLU A 21 -24.34 12.84 4.35
N ASP A 22 -25.37 13.26 5.10
CA ASP A 22 -25.74 12.69 6.40
C ASP A 22 -26.73 11.52 6.22
N PHE A 23 -26.41 10.40 6.89
CA PHE A 23 -27.25 9.20 6.91
C PHE A 23 -27.46 8.71 8.34
N ARG A 24 -28.62 8.13 8.59
CA ARG A 24 -28.91 7.36 9.81
C ARG A 24 -29.24 5.94 9.42
N VAL A 25 -28.60 4.99 10.07
CA VAL A 25 -28.72 3.59 9.68
C VAL A 25 -28.66 2.69 10.91
N GLU A 26 -29.50 1.67 10.91
CA GLU A 26 -29.48 0.66 11.96
C GLU A 26 -28.23 -0.20 11.86
N VAL A 27 -27.61 -0.47 13.00
CA VAL A 27 -26.40 -1.30 13.14
C VAL A 27 -26.71 -2.45 14.08
N HIS A 28 -26.31 -3.66 13.67
CA HIS A 28 -26.43 -4.87 14.48
C HIS A 28 -25.07 -5.34 15.01
N ASP A 29 -25.11 -6.17 16.03
CA ASP A 29 -23.88 -6.71 16.62
C ASP A 29 -23.07 -7.52 15.60
N GLY A 30 -21.75 -7.29 15.59
CA GLY A 30 -20.81 -8.01 14.72
C GLY A 30 -20.63 -7.42 13.32
N GLU A 31 -21.41 -6.43 12.92
CA GLU A 31 -21.30 -5.80 11.60
C GLU A 31 -20.01 -4.99 11.42
N VAL A 32 -19.61 -4.85 10.16
CA VAL A 32 -18.50 -4.03 9.71
C VAL A 32 -19.01 -2.83 8.90
N VAL A 33 -18.18 -1.82 8.71
CA VAL A 33 -18.56 -0.61 7.97
C VAL A 33 -19.07 -0.93 6.56
N LEU A 34 -18.52 -1.95 5.88
CA LEU A 34 -18.99 -2.36 4.57
C LEU A 34 -20.46 -2.83 4.57
N ASP A 35 -20.90 -3.52 5.63
CA ASP A 35 -22.30 -3.96 5.74
C ASP A 35 -23.23 -2.76 5.85
N ILE A 36 -22.79 -1.72 6.56
CA ILE A 36 -23.54 -0.46 6.70
C ILE A 36 -23.62 0.27 5.35
N ILE A 37 -22.51 0.36 4.61
CA ILE A 37 -22.53 0.95 3.26
C ILE A 37 -23.48 0.19 2.33
N HIS A 38 -23.51 -1.14 2.37
CA HIS A 38 -24.46 -1.94 1.58
C HIS A 38 -25.91 -1.71 2.03
N ARG A 39 -26.15 -1.53 3.32
CA ARG A 39 -27.50 -1.20 3.83
C ARG A 39 -27.93 0.19 3.36
N LEU A 40 -27.04 1.17 3.34
CA LEU A 40 -27.31 2.49 2.75
C LEU A 40 -27.66 2.36 1.25
N GLN A 41 -26.91 1.57 0.48
CA GLN A 41 -27.25 1.29 -0.91
C GLN A 41 -28.64 0.66 -1.06
N ALA A 42 -29.02 -0.25 -0.17
CA ALA A 42 -30.29 -0.94 -0.24
C ALA A 42 -31.50 -0.07 0.15
N THR A 43 -31.30 0.96 0.99
CA THR A 43 -32.42 1.66 1.65
C THR A 43 -32.51 3.15 1.37
N GLN A 44 -31.37 3.84 1.17
CA GLN A 44 -31.32 5.31 1.14
C GLN A 44 -30.58 5.87 -0.08
N ALA A 45 -29.50 5.21 -0.53
CA ALA A 45 -28.62 5.71 -1.58
C ALA A 45 -28.27 4.58 -2.59
N PRO A 46 -29.22 4.13 -3.42
CA PRO A 46 -29.01 2.98 -4.31
C PRO A 46 -27.93 3.21 -5.37
N ASP A 47 -27.57 4.45 -5.62
CA ASP A 47 -26.54 4.87 -6.57
C ASP A 47 -25.16 5.12 -5.93
N LEU A 48 -25.00 4.92 -4.61
CA LEU A 48 -23.74 5.08 -3.90
C LEU A 48 -22.68 4.12 -4.47
N ALA A 49 -21.64 4.68 -5.08
CA ALA A 49 -20.57 3.89 -5.66
C ALA A 49 -19.53 3.46 -4.61
N VAL A 50 -19.30 2.16 -4.51
CA VAL A 50 -18.28 1.56 -3.65
C VAL A 50 -17.68 0.33 -4.32
N ARG A 51 -16.37 0.16 -4.20
CA ARG A 51 -15.70 -1.09 -4.63
C ARG A 51 -15.66 -2.09 -3.49
N TRP A 52 -15.98 -3.32 -3.78
CA TRP A 52 -15.84 -4.43 -2.85
C TRP A 52 -15.79 -5.76 -3.62
N ASN A 53 -15.27 -6.82 -2.96
CA ASN A 53 -15.27 -8.15 -3.56
C ASN A 53 -15.30 -9.24 -2.48
N CYS A 54 -14.17 -9.49 -1.77
CA CYS A 54 -14.00 -10.69 -0.92
C CYS A 54 -14.74 -10.63 0.43
N LYS A 55 -15.04 -9.45 0.97
CA LYS A 55 -15.56 -9.21 2.34
C LYS A 55 -14.71 -9.82 3.49
N ALA A 56 -13.47 -10.20 3.21
CA ALA A 56 -12.62 -10.95 4.14
C ALA A 56 -11.19 -10.38 4.27
N GLY A 57 -10.97 -9.12 3.91
CA GLY A 57 -9.67 -8.47 4.01
C GLY A 57 -8.58 -9.01 3.09
N LYS A 58 -8.92 -9.65 1.95
CA LYS A 58 -7.95 -10.35 1.09
C LYS A 58 -7.80 -9.77 -0.32
N CYS A 59 -8.62 -8.83 -0.73
CA CYS A 59 -8.58 -8.27 -2.09
C CYS A 59 -8.24 -6.78 -2.18
N GLY A 60 -8.20 -6.07 -1.06
CA GLY A 60 -7.91 -4.64 -1.02
C GLY A 60 -8.95 -3.71 -1.65
N SER A 61 -10.02 -4.24 -2.30
CA SER A 61 -10.94 -3.43 -3.11
C SER A 61 -11.76 -2.41 -2.31
N CYS A 62 -12.12 -2.72 -1.06
CA CYS A 62 -12.99 -1.88 -0.23
C CYS A 62 -12.22 -0.85 0.61
N SER A 63 -11.11 -0.33 0.08
CA SER A 63 -10.31 0.69 0.74
C SER A 63 -11.01 2.05 0.71
N ALA A 64 -11.07 2.71 1.87
CA ALA A 64 -11.61 4.05 2.03
C ALA A 64 -10.99 4.72 3.26
N GLU A 65 -11.19 6.01 3.46
CA GLU A 65 -10.88 6.66 4.74
C GLU A 65 -12.11 6.61 5.66
N ILE A 66 -11.90 6.12 6.88
CA ILE A 66 -12.93 6.10 7.93
C ILE A 66 -12.44 7.00 9.06
N ASN A 67 -13.18 8.06 9.36
CA ASN A 67 -12.78 9.11 10.31
C ASN A 67 -11.36 9.64 10.01
N GLY A 68 -11.07 9.87 8.72
CA GLY A 68 -9.80 10.39 8.22
C GLY A 68 -8.62 9.41 8.28
N ARG A 69 -8.87 8.13 8.58
CA ARG A 69 -7.84 7.09 8.59
C ARG A 69 -8.10 6.05 7.50
N PRO A 70 -7.13 5.77 6.61
CA PRO A 70 -7.25 4.74 5.59
C PRO A 70 -7.46 3.35 6.21
N ARG A 71 -8.54 2.66 5.81
CA ARG A 71 -8.91 1.34 6.31
C ARG A 71 -9.66 0.53 5.26
N LEU A 72 -9.72 -0.79 5.46
CA LEU A 72 -10.63 -1.65 4.71
C LEU A 72 -12.02 -1.61 5.35
N LEU A 73 -13.06 -1.25 4.58
CA LEU A 73 -14.43 -1.21 5.06
C LEU A 73 -14.89 -2.57 5.61
N CYS A 74 -14.47 -3.67 4.96
CA CYS A 74 -14.85 -5.04 5.37
C CYS A 74 -14.13 -5.55 6.62
N MET A 75 -13.06 -4.88 7.07
CA MET A 75 -12.31 -5.27 8.28
C MET A 75 -12.53 -4.31 9.45
N THR A 76 -13.21 -3.18 9.22
CA THR A 76 -13.49 -2.20 10.26
C THR A 76 -14.81 -2.51 10.93
N ARG A 77 -14.75 -3.09 12.12
CA ARG A 77 -15.94 -3.45 12.92
C ARG A 77 -16.63 -2.22 13.48
N MET A 78 -17.95 -2.23 13.50
CA MET A 78 -18.74 -1.16 14.09
C MET A 78 -18.50 -1.00 15.60
N SER A 79 -18.11 -2.06 16.28
CA SER A 79 -17.80 -2.06 17.73
C SER A 79 -16.57 -1.24 18.13
N VAL A 80 -15.73 -0.79 17.16
CA VAL A 80 -14.58 0.09 17.48
C VAL A 80 -14.96 1.56 17.64
N PHE A 81 -16.21 1.91 17.28
CA PHE A 81 -16.74 3.27 17.39
C PHE A 81 -17.69 3.39 18.57
N SER A 82 -17.71 4.57 19.19
CA SER A 82 -18.76 4.90 20.13
C SER A 82 -20.12 4.98 19.44
N ARG A 83 -21.19 4.54 20.11
CA ARG A 83 -22.56 4.61 19.54
C ARG A 83 -23.02 6.04 19.26
N GLU A 84 -22.44 7.01 19.93
CA GLU A 84 -22.78 8.44 19.79
C GLU A 84 -21.90 9.14 18.74
N GLU A 85 -20.82 8.48 18.28
CA GLU A 85 -19.89 9.02 17.31
C GLU A 85 -20.53 9.10 15.92
N THR A 86 -20.26 10.18 15.20
CA THR A 86 -20.59 10.26 13.77
C THR A 86 -19.43 9.70 12.98
N ILE A 87 -19.69 8.66 12.20
CA ILE A 87 -18.67 7.97 11.40
C ILE A 87 -18.61 8.61 10.02
N THR A 88 -17.45 9.15 9.68
CA THR A 88 -17.21 9.75 8.36
C THR A 88 -16.55 8.72 7.45
N VAL A 89 -17.08 8.53 6.23
CA VAL A 89 -16.50 7.66 5.20
C VAL A 89 -16.24 8.47 3.95
N THR A 90 -14.97 8.54 3.54
CA THR A 90 -14.53 9.32 2.38
C THR A 90 -13.67 8.47 1.45
N PRO A 91 -13.56 8.82 0.14
CA PRO A 91 -12.62 8.17 -0.76
C PRO A 91 -11.17 8.34 -0.28
N LEU A 92 -10.26 7.51 -0.80
CA LEU A 92 -8.82 7.64 -0.56
C LEU A 92 -8.32 8.97 -1.14
N ARG A 93 -7.83 9.88 -0.30
CA ARG A 93 -7.45 11.26 -0.69
C ARG A 93 -6.25 11.35 -1.63
N ALA A 94 -5.36 10.37 -1.59
CA ALA A 94 -4.17 10.37 -2.43
C ALA A 94 -4.46 10.12 -3.92
N PHE A 95 -5.69 9.75 -4.25
CA PHE A 95 -6.07 9.35 -5.62
C PHE A 95 -7.27 10.15 -6.13
N PRO A 96 -7.31 10.45 -7.45
CA PRO A 96 -8.45 11.13 -8.05
C PRO A 96 -9.77 10.37 -7.83
N VAL A 97 -10.81 11.11 -7.49
CA VAL A 97 -12.16 10.53 -7.34
C VAL A 97 -12.74 10.21 -8.71
N VAL A 98 -13.31 9.01 -8.84
CA VAL A 98 -14.12 8.62 -10.00
C VAL A 98 -15.60 8.88 -9.69
N ARG A 99 -16.08 8.33 -8.58
CA ARG A 99 -17.43 8.55 -8.06
C ARG A 99 -17.51 8.07 -6.61
N ASP A 100 -18.09 8.87 -5.74
CA ASP A 100 -18.32 8.61 -4.33
C ASP A 100 -17.07 8.03 -3.63
N LEU A 101 -17.10 6.77 -3.20
CA LEU A 101 -15.98 6.10 -2.53
C LEU A 101 -15.00 5.42 -3.51
N VAL A 102 -15.22 5.57 -4.81
CA VAL A 102 -14.39 4.96 -5.86
C VAL A 102 -13.35 5.96 -6.36
N THR A 103 -12.07 5.59 -6.29
CA THR A 103 -10.95 6.39 -6.76
C THR A 103 -10.20 5.72 -7.92
N ASP A 104 -9.48 6.50 -8.73
CA ASP A 104 -8.56 5.98 -9.74
C ASP A 104 -7.20 5.67 -9.10
N VAL A 105 -6.92 4.41 -8.94
CA VAL A 105 -5.66 3.90 -8.40
C VAL A 105 -4.64 3.52 -9.48
N GLY A 106 -4.86 3.91 -10.72
CA GLY A 106 -4.04 3.61 -11.90
C GLY A 106 -2.57 3.97 -11.75
N PHE A 107 -2.28 5.07 -11.05
CA PHE A 107 -0.91 5.48 -10.68
C PHE A 107 -0.08 4.32 -10.11
N ASN A 108 -0.66 3.54 -9.18
CA ASN A 108 0.04 2.46 -8.51
C ASN A 108 0.43 1.32 -9.47
N TYR A 109 -0.45 1.00 -10.42
CA TYR A 109 -0.17 -0.02 -11.43
C TYR A 109 0.83 0.44 -12.47
N THR A 110 0.82 1.73 -12.82
CA THR A 110 1.85 2.32 -13.69
C THR A 110 3.22 2.20 -13.02
N LYS A 111 3.33 2.60 -11.75
CA LYS A 111 4.58 2.47 -10.99
C LYS A 111 5.00 1.01 -10.79
N ALA A 112 4.06 0.10 -10.58
CA ALA A 112 4.38 -1.33 -10.45
C ALA A 112 5.03 -1.93 -11.71
N ARG A 113 4.67 -1.45 -12.91
CA ARG A 113 5.29 -1.88 -14.17
C ARG A 113 6.72 -1.39 -14.35
N GLU A 114 7.11 -0.32 -13.66
CA GLU A 114 8.48 0.21 -13.67
C GLU A 114 9.44 -0.66 -12.84
N VAL A 115 8.95 -1.56 -11.98
CA VAL A 115 9.79 -2.50 -11.22
C VAL A 115 10.18 -3.64 -12.15
N PRO A 116 11.47 -3.79 -12.50
CA PRO A 116 11.94 -4.90 -13.30
C PRO A 116 11.63 -6.24 -12.62
N ALA A 117 11.19 -7.23 -13.42
CA ALA A 117 10.81 -8.54 -12.92
C ALA A 117 11.98 -9.26 -12.22
N PHE A 118 11.66 -10.29 -11.47
CA PHE A 118 12.64 -11.23 -10.92
C PHE A 118 13.47 -11.85 -12.06
N VAL A 119 14.79 -11.88 -11.90
CA VAL A 119 15.71 -12.52 -12.85
C VAL A 119 16.18 -13.85 -12.24
N PRO A 120 15.79 -15.00 -12.80
CA PRO A 120 16.23 -16.28 -12.27
C PRO A 120 17.72 -16.50 -12.55
N PRO A 121 18.46 -17.17 -11.64
CA PRO A 121 19.84 -17.61 -11.91
C PRO A 121 19.88 -18.53 -13.14
N ALA A 122 20.90 -18.35 -13.99
CA ALA A 122 21.02 -19.08 -15.25
C ALA A 122 21.44 -20.55 -15.07
N ASP A 123 22.01 -20.88 -13.93
CA ASP A 123 22.58 -22.19 -13.59
C ASP A 123 21.60 -23.11 -12.84
N LEU A 124 20.40 -22.61 -12.47
CA LEU A 124 19.40 -23.38 -11.74
C LEU A 124 18.36 -24.00 -12.68
N GLY A 125 18.17 -25.31 -12.53
CA GLY A 125 17.11 -26.06 -13.20
C GLY A 125 15.76 -26.04 -12.47
N PRO A 126 14.70 -26.57 -13.08
CA PRO A 126 13.39 -26.71 -12.45
C PRO A 126 13.48 -27.50 -11.13
N GLY A 127 12.96 -26.92 -10.03
CA GLY A 127 12.98 -27.53 -8.70
C GLY A 127 14.23 -27.26 -7.87
N GLU A 128 15.21 -26.52 -8.38
CA GLU A 128 16.44 -26.17 -7.68
C GLU A 128 16.38 -24.81 -6.96
N TYR A 129 15.26 -24.10 -7.07
CA TYR A 129 15.03 -22.79 -6.41
C TYR A 129 14.81 -22.98 -4.91
N ARG A 130 15.90 -23.24 -4.18
CA ARG A 130 15.88 -23.43 -2.73
C ARG A 130 16.44 -22.19 -2.04
N MET A 131 15.79 -21.81 -0.95
CA MET A 131 16.19 -20.69 -0.10
C MET A 131 16.41 -21.18 1.32
N MET A 132 17.31 -20.55 2.04
CA MET A 132 17.42 -20.72 3.49
C MET A 132 16.16 -20.19 4.16
N GLN A 133 15.74 -20.79 5.28
CA GLN A 133 14.53 -20.37 5.99
C GLN A 133 14.57 -18.88 6.39
N GLU A 134 15.73 -18.38 6.78
CA GLU A 134 15.94 -16.97 7.12
C GLU A 134 15.61 -16.01 5.97
N ASP A 135 15.98 -16.38 4.74
CA ASP A 135 15.68 -15.60 3.53
C ASP A 135 14.22 -15.69 3.15
N VAL A 136 13.61 -16.86 3.34
CA VAL A 136 12.17 -17.06 3.16
C VAL A 136 11.41 -16.15 4.12
N ASP A 137 11.74 -16.15 5.40
CA ASP A 137 11.08 -15.36 6.43
C ASP A 137 11.20 -13.85 6.14
N ARG A 138 12.35 -13.42 5.64
CA ARG A 138 12.59 -12.03 5.23
C ARG A 138 11.75 -11.59 4.02
N SER A 139 11.69 -12.42 2.99
CA SER A 139 11.03 -12.08 1.71
C SER A 139 9.52 -12.33 1.71
N GLN A 140 9.03 -13.34 2.44
CA GLN A 140 7.61 -13.70 2.46
C GLN A 140 6.71 -12.63 3.07
N GLU A 141 7.23 -11.81 3.97
CA GLU A 141 6.44 -10.73 4.56
C GLU A 141 5.82 -9.83 3.49
N PHE A 142 6.59 -9.48 2.46
CA PHE A 142 6.14 -8.58 1.39
C PHE A 142 5.11 -9.21 0.45
N ARG A 143 5.13 -10.53 0.31
CA ARG A 143 4.16 -11.29 -0.51
C ARG A 143 2.74 -11.28 0.06
N LYS A 144 2.57 -10.93 1.33
CA LYS A 144 1.25 -10.76 1.95
C LYS A 144 0.49 -9.55 1.41
N CYS A 145 1.14 -8.68 0.62
CA CYS A 145 0.53 -7.47 0.12
C CYS A 145 -0.66 -7.75 -0.80
N ILE A 146 -1.83 -7.25 -0.41
CA ILE A 146 -3.12 -7.39 -1.12
C ILE A 146 -3.42 -6.20 -2.05
N GLU A 147 -2.47 -5.29 -2.26
CA GLU A 147 -2.59 -4.10 -3.12
C GLU A 147 -3.80 -3.21 -2.79
N CYS A 148 -4.06 -3.04 -1.51
CA CYS A 148 -5.12 -2.16 -1.00
C CYS A 148 -4.79 -0.67 -1.10
N PHE A 149 -3.53 -0.30 -1.28
CA PHE A 149 -2.99 1.05 -1.40
C PHE A 149 -3.22 1.97 -0.19
N LEU A 150 -3.65 1.45 0.96
CA LEU A 150 -3.77 2.24 2.20
C LEU A 150 -2.44 2.87 2.62
N CYS A 151 -1.32 2.16 2.39
CA CYS A 151 0.02 2.68 2.66
C CYS A 151 0.40 3.86 1.75
N GLN A 152 -0.10 3.88 0.51
CA GLN A 152 0.07 4.99 -0.42
C GLN A 152 -0.78 6.18 0.02
N ASP A 153 -2.03 5.93 0.39
CA ASP A 153 -2.99 6.96 0.81
C ASP A 153 -2.57 7.66 2.10
N THR A 154 -2.01 6.92 3.07
CA THR A 154 -1.54 7.51 4.33
C THR A 154 -0.19 8.23 4.20
N CYS A 155 0.56 7.98 3.12
CA CYS A 155 1.87 8.58 2.93
C CYS A 155 1.73 10.07 2.60
N HIS A 156 2.16 10.94 3.53
CA HIS A 156 2.04 12.39 3.34
C HIS A 156 2.79 12.90 2.09
N VAL A 157 3.88 12.23 1.66
CA VAL A 157 4.58 12.60 0.42
C VAL A 157 3.73 12.30 -0.82
N VAL A 158 2.96 11.20 -0.81
CA VAL A 158 2.05 10.85 -1.91
C VAL A 158 0.76 11.67 -1.84
N ARG A 159 0.22 11.88 -0.63
CA ARG A 159 -1.09 12.46 -0.40
C ARG A 159 -1.09 13.99 -0.43
N ASP A 160 -0.13 14.60 0.26
CA ASP A 160 -0.16 16.03 0.54
C ASP A 160 0.81 16.82 -0.37
N HIS A 161 1.66 16.13 -1.14
CA HIS A 161 2.68 16.71 -2.02
C HIS A 161 2.54 16.15 -3.43
N GLU A 162 1.49 16.55 -4.13
CA GLU A 162 1.18 16.04 -5.47
C GLU A 162 2.30 16.30 -6.48
N GLU A 163 3.02 17.41 -6.31
CA GLU A 163 4.19 17.79 -7.08
C GLU A 163 5.32 16.74 -7.03
N ASN A 164 5.38 15.95 -5.97
CA ASN A 164 6.40 14.90 -5.80
C ASN A 164 5.99 13.55 -6.42
N LYS A 165 4.73 13.35 -6.79
CA LYS A 165 4.26 12.08 -7.36
C LYS A 165 5.04 11.60 -8.58
N PRO A 166 5.50 12.47 -9.50
CA PRO A 166 6.32 12.03 -10.64
C PRO A 166 7.65 11.41 -10.21
N ALA A 167 8.26 11.97 -9.15
CA ALA A 167 9.58 11.57 -8.65
C ALA A 167 9.55 10.55 -7.50
N PHE A 168 8.40 10.38 -6.83
CA PHE A 168 8.27 9.49 -5.68
C PHE A 168 7.23 8.40 -5.92
N ALA A 169 7.69 7.19 -6.06
CA ALA A 169 6.83 6.04 -6.35
C ALA A 169 5.98 5.55 -5.16
N GLY A 170 6.34 5.96 -3.94
CA GLY A 170 5.60 5.63 -2.72
C GLY A 170 5.96 4.28 -2.08
N PRO A 171 5.43 4.03 -0.88
CA PRO A 171 5.85 2.88 -0.06
C PRO A 171 5.51 1.53 -0.68
N ARG A 172 4.38 1.38 -1.39
CA ARG A 172 4.00 0.10 -2.03
C ARG A 172 5.00 -0.31 -3.11
N PHE A 173 5.42 0.63 -3.93
CA PHE A 173 6.41 0.41 -4.98
C PHE A 173 7.78 0.08 -4.39
N LEU A 174 8.27 0.92 -3.48
CA LEU A 174 9.59 0.74 -2.84
C LEU A 174 9.66 -0.57 -2.05
N MET A 175 8.57 -0.99 -1.41
CA MET A 175 8.49 -2.30 -0.76
C MET A 175 8.69 -3.45 -1.76
N ARG A 176 8.10 -3.34 -2.97
CA ARG A 176 8.30 -4.36 -4.01
C ARG A 176 9.74 -4.38 -4.53
N VAL A 177 10.36 -3.22 -4.68
CA VAL A 177 11.80 -3.14 -5.02
C VAL A 177 12.63 -3.81 -3.93
N ALA A 178 12.35 -3.53 -2.64
CA ALA A 178 13.04 -4.15 -1.52
C ALA A 178 12.92 -5.67 -1.50
N GLU A 179 11.73 -6.21 -1.78
CA GLU A 179 11.50 -7.65 -1.87
C GLU A 179 12.44 -8.30 -2.88
N LEU A 180 12.57 -7.72 -4.05
CA LEU A 180 13.42 -8.26 -5.12
C LEU A 180 14.91 -8.00 -4.87
N ASP A 181 15.26 -6.80 -4.37
CA ASP A 181 16.66 -6.45 -4.07
C ASP A 181 17.27 -7.31 -2.95
N MET A 182 16.43 -7.78 -2.03
CA MET A 182 16.84 -8.65 -0.92
C MET A 182 16.63 -10.15 -1.21
N HIS A 183 16.08 -10.51 -2.37
CA HIS A 183 15.81 -11.90 -2.70
C HIS A 183 17.12 -12.62 -3.07
N PRO A 184 17.52 -13.71 -2.37
CA PRO A 184 18.84 -14.33 -2.55
C PRO A 184 19.02 -14.99 -3.92
N LEU A 185 17.93 -15.33 -4.61
CA LEU A 185 17.93 -15.93 -5.94
C LEU A 185 17.62 -14.91 -7.05
N ASP A 186 17.61 -13.61 -6.78
CA ASP A 186 17.45 -12.60 -7.83
C ASP A 186 18.81 -12.26 -8.45
N ALA A 187 19.04 -12.78 -9.65
CA ALA A 187 20.25 -12.57 -10.44
C ALA A 187 20.25 -11.26 -11.24
N ALA A 188 19.40 -10.29 -10.89
CA ALA A 188 19.31 -9.01 -11.59
C ALA A 188 20.66 -8.25 -11.60
N GLY A 189 21.46 -8.38 -10.55
CA GLY A 189 22.81 -7.82 -10.49
C GLY A 189 23.74 -8.31 -11.60
N ASP A 190 23.59 -9.55 -12.05
CA ASP A 190 24.41 -10.16 -13.11
C ASP A 190 24.06 -9.57 -14.49
N THR A 191 22.85 -9.02 -14.64
CA THR A 191 22.43 -8.30 -15.86
C THR A 191 22.79 -6.82 -15.85
N GLY A 192 23.45 -6.35 -14.78
CA GLY A 192 23.80 -4.93 -14.58
C GLY A 192 22.67 -4.09 -13.99
N LEU A 193 21.56 -4.68 -13.58
CA LEU A 193 20.45 -4.01 -12.92
C LEU A 193 20.76 -3.82 -11.42
N ASP A 194 20.83 -2.57 -11.01
CA ASP A 194 20.97 -2.18 -9.60
C ASP A 194 19.63 -1.62 -9.08
N ARG A 195 18.86 -2.46 -8.39
CA ARG A 195 17.52 -2.13 -7.90
C ARG A 195 17.53 -1.04 -6.84
N SER A 196 18.47 -1.08 -5.91
CA SER A 196 18.54 -0.09 -4.85
C SER A 196 18.99 1.28 -5.36
N ARG A 197 19.86 1.30 -6.39
CA ARG A 197 20.23 2.53 -7.08
C ARG A 197 19.04 3.12 -7.82
N ALA A 198 18.31 2.33 -8.59
CA ALA A 198 17.09 2.78 -9.26
C ALA A 198 16.06 3.31 -8.26
N ALA A 199 15.89 2.66 -7.09
CA ALA A 199 15.00 3.16 -6.04
C ALA A 199 15.41 4.56 -5.54
N GLN A 200 16.71 4.82 -5.44
CA GLN A 200 17.25 6.12 -4.99
C GLN A 200 17.17 7.19 -6.07
N ASP A 201 17.66 6.89 -7.28
CA ASP A 201 17.88 7.87 -8.34
C ASP A 201 16.58 8.13 -9.15
N ASP A 202 15.79 7.07 -9.43
CA ASP A 202 14.66 7.14 -10.35
C ASP A 202 13.29 7.12 -9.64
N HIS A 203 13.23 6.56 -8.41
CA HIS A 203 11.94 6.33 -7.72
C HIS A 203 11.81 7.05 -6.39
N GLY A 204 12.74 7.97 -6.11
CA GLY A 204 12.61 8.94 -5.03
C GLY A 204 12.66 8.38 -3.62
N LEU A 205 13.42 7.30 -3.37
CA LEU A 205 13.60 6.74 -2.02
C LEU A 205 14.00 7.81 -1.00
N GLY A 206 14.73 8.86 -1.44
CA GLY A 206 15.16 9.98 -0.60
C GLY A 206 14.01 10.79 -0.01
N TYR A 207 12.85 10.88 -0.66
CA TYR A 207 11.69 11.61 -0.15
C TYR A 207 11.04 10.97 1.08
N CYS A 208 11.28 9.67 1.30
CA CYS A 208 10.76 8.99 2.49
C CYS A 208 11.47 9.47 3.75
N ASN A 209 10.75 10.07 4.69
CA ASN A 209 11.26 10.55 5.99
C ASN A 209 10.97 9.61 7.18
N ILE A 210 10.61 8.35 6.89
CA ILE A 210 10.50 7.27 7.89
C ILE A 210 9.45 7.55 8.99
N THR A 211 8.31 8.16 8.64
CA THR A 211 7.21 8.42 9.59
C THR A 211 6.45 7.18 10.05
N LYS A 212 6.66 6.02 9.42
CA LYS A 212 6.03 4.72 9.71
C LYS A 212 4.50 4.64 9.47
N CYS A 213 3.86 5.70 9.01
CA CYS A 213 2.42 5.70 8.75
C CYS A 213 1.97 4.57 7.79
N CYS A 214 2.79 4.24 6.78
CA CYS A 214 2.53 3.13 5.87
C CYS A 214 2.53 1.76 6.56
N THR A 215 3.38 1.54 7.56
CA THR A 215 3.41 0.33 8.38
C THR A 215 2.17 0.23 9.27
N GLU A 216 1.75 1.35 9.87
CA GLU A 216 0.64 1.39 10.81
C GLU A 216 -0.72 1.08 10.19
N VAL A 217 -0.93 1.43 8.91
CA VAL A 217 -2.21 1.20 8.24
C VAL A 217 -2.26 -0.12 7.47
N CYS A 218 -1.16 -0.88 7.40
CA CYS A 218 -1.11 -2.12 6.63
C CYS A 218 -2.02 -3.19 7.25
N PRO A 219 -3.09 -3.65 6.57
CA PRO A 219 -4.02 -4.64 7.11
C PRO A 219 -3.40 -6.04 7.22
N GLU A 220 -2.34 -6.32 6.45
CA GLU A 220 -1.60 -7.58 6.49
C GLU A 220 -0.40 -7.54 7.46
N GLY A 221 -0.23 -6.43 8.21
CA GLY A 221 0.81 -6.29 9.23
C GLY A 221 2.24 -6.25 8.69
N ILE A 222 2.41 -5.87 7.41
CA ILE A 222 3.73 -5.76 6.80
C ILE A 222 4.48 -4.58 7.42
N LYS A 223 5.67 -4.83 7.93
CA LYS A 223 6.55 -3.80 8.49
C LYS A 223 7.29 -3.06 7.37
N ILE A 224 6.52 -2.34 6.55
CA ILE A 224 7.00 -1.69 5.32
C ILE A 224 8.22 -0.79 5.60
N THR A 225 8.14 0.04 6.64
CA THR A 225 9.24 0.96 6.98
C THR A 225 10.46 0.22 7.46
N ASP A 226 10.31 -0.67 8.45
CA ASP A 226 11.44 -1.29 9.13
C ASP A 226 12.12 -2.35 8.26
N ASN A 227 11.34 -3.15 7.52
CA ASN A 227 11.87 -4.30 6.79
C ASN A 227 12.12 -4.02 5.30
N ALA A 228 11.57 -2.93 4.74
CA ALA A 228 11.78 -2.57 3.34
C ALA A 228 12.48 -1.23 3.17
N LEU A 229 11.89 -0.12 3.65
CA LEU A 229 12.39 1.22 3.33
C LEU A 229 13.72 1.53 4.00
N ILE A 230 13.89 1.18 5.28
CA ILE A 230 15.15 1.38 6.00
C ILE A 230 16.27 0.56 5.37
N PRO A 231 16.15 -0.77 5.14
CA PRO A 231 17.18 -1.54 4.46
C PRO A 231 17.54 -1.03 3.07
N LEU A 232 16.57 -0.57 2.27
CA LEU A 232 16.88 0.06 0.97
C LEU A 232 17.71 1.33 1.12
N LYS A 233 17.37 2.19 2.08
CA LYS A 233 18.14 3.41 2.36
C LYS A 233 19.56 3.09 2.82
N GLU A 234 19.73 2.13 3.71
CA GLU A 234 21.05 1.68 4.18
C GLU A 234 21.89 1.17 3.01
N ARG A 235 21.35 0.29 2.17
CA ARG A 235 22.05 -0.21 0.98
C ARG A 235 22.41 0.89 -0.01
N ALA A 236 21.56 1.89 -0.22
CA ALA A 236 21.86 3.02 -1.09
C ALA A 236 23.02 3.86 -0.54
N VAL A 237 23.09 4.04 0.79
CA VAL A 237 24.18 4.75 1.47
C VAL A 237 25.48 3.95 1.40
N ASP A 238 25.47 2.67 1.74
CA ASP A 238 26.64 1.79 1.73
C ASP A 238 27.31 1.77 0.35
N ARG A 239 26.53 1.62 -0.72
CA ARG A 239 27.06 1.64 -2.09
C ARG A 239 27.73 2.95 -2.48
N LYS A 240 27.28 4.07 -1.95
CA LYS A 240 27.78 5.39 -2.29
C LYS A 240 28.98 5.81 -1.43
N TYR A 241 28.98 5.42 -0.17
CA TYR A 241 29.92 5.97 0.84
C TYR A 241 30.83 4.92 1.50
N ASP A 242 30.56 3.61 1.33
CA ASP A 242 31.44 2.56 1.88
C ASP A 242 32.68 2.42 1.01
N PRO A 243 33.88 2.75 1.55
CA PRO A 243 35.16 2.65 0.83
C PRO A 243 35.51 1.21 0.46
N LEU A 244 35.06 0.20 1.21
CA LEU A 244 35.31 -1.22 0.91
C LEU A 244 34.48 -1.70 -0.27
N VAL A 245 33.20 -1.31 -0.32
CA VAL A 245 32.31 -1.58 -1.47
C VAL A 245 32.84 -0.89 -2.72
N TRP A 246 33.29 0.37 -2.61
CA TRP A 246 33.89 1.11 -3.71
C TRP A 246 35.19 0.43 -4.21
N LEU A 247 36.05 -0.02 -3.31
CA LEU A 247 37.31 -0.71 -3.66
C LEU A 247 37.01 -2.06 -4.33
N GLY A 248 36.06 -2.86 -3.79
CA GLY A 248 35.62 -4.13 -4.36
C GLY A 248 35.03 -3.98 -5.76
N SER A 249 34.26 -2.93 -6.00
CA SER A 249 33.69 -2.63 -7.32
C SER A 249 34.76 -2.29 -8.38
N LYS A 250 35.84 -1.64 -7.98
CA LYS A 250 37.00 -1.38 -8.87
C LYS A 250 37.80 -2.62 -9.22
N ILE A 251 37.93 -3.56 -8.29
CA ILE A 251 38.64 -4.82 -8.51
C ILE A 251 37.83 -5.70 -9.50
N ARG A 252 36.50 -5.84 -9.32
CA ARG A 252 35.63 -6.60 -10.23
C ARG A 252 35.59 -6.06 -11.66
N ARG A 253 35.80 -4.76 -11.86
CA ARG A 253 35.81 -4.15 -13.22
C ARG A 253 37.13 -4.35 -13.95
N ARG A 254 38.15 -4.91 -13.29
CA ARG A 254 39.48 -5.17 -13.88
C ARG A 254 39.73 -6.64 -14.21
N THR A 255 38.81 -7.51 -13.83
CA THR A 255 38.75 -8.93 -14.22
C THR A 255 37.65 -9.17 -15.26
#